data_95af310bec4516393e3e470543ac951b
#
_entry.id   95af310bec4516393e3e470543ac951b
#
_cell.length_a   1.000
_cell.length_b   1.000
_cell.length_c   1.000
_cell.angle_alpha   90.00
_cell.angle_beta   90.00
_cell.angle_gamma   90.00
#
_symmetry.space_group_name_H-M   'P 1'
#
loop_
_entity.id
_entity.type
_entity.pdbx_description
1 polymer ?
#
loop_
_entity_poly.entity_id
_entity_poly.type
_entity_poly.pdbx_seq_one_letter_code
_entity_poly.pdbx_strand_id
1 'polypeptide(L)'
;LVGSEMCIRDSKNTAADDYDLDRYNYKTTKSTEVIEKVWEKSYSVIANVNDALDHIDRRKDELDSVNYRIIKGELLAVRAYIHFDLIRLFGCSDLAGRTDLESRHTVPYLTSVDKDAAPQLTYAETLRRMIADLTEAARLLEIDPIRAKYPESIYTEANVDKFYDYRYMHLNYFAVKALLARVCMWEGSDENKHTALLAALEVIDDPASVGIAGGLTLRTFTDSAKAPTTEMCFPSEHIFALGVTDMAKKIASNLNREYSEQDRQYRTLCIKNSVADDLFEIKGAGISDC
;
A
#
# COMPACT_ATOMS: atom_id res chain seq x y z
N LEU A 1 17.79 -0.84 9.79
CA LEU A 1 17.23 0.49 10.00
C LEU A 1 18.35 1.52 10.04
N VAL A 2 18.71 2.04 8.88
CA VAL A 2 19.52 3.24 8.75
C VAL A 2 18.58 4.46 8.93
N GLY A 3 17.76 4.41 9.98
CA GLY A 3 16.65 5.33 10.14
C GLY A 3 16.92 6.54 11.02
N SER A 4 18.04 6.58 11.73
CA SER A 4 18.29 7.68 12.66
C SER A 4 18.89 8.93 12.00
N GLU A 5 19.29 8.82 10.73
CA GLU A 5 19.92 9.94 10.01
C GLU A 5 19.17 10.39 8.76
N MET A 6 18.12 9.69 8.34
CA MET A 6 17.14 10.28 7.43
C MET A 6 16.33 11.30 8.22
N CYS A 7 16.98 12.37 8.57
CA CYS A 7 16.30 13.49 9.16
C CYS A 7 15.43 14.12 8.12
N ILE A 8 14.21 13.82 8.24
CA ILE A 8 13.12 14.47 7.59
C ILE A 8 13.10 15.97 7.88
N ARG A 9 13.98 16.48 8.73
CA ARG A 9 14.19 17.91 8.89
C ARG A 9 15.15 18.23 10.03
N ASP A 10 16.11 19.05 9.78
CA ASP A 10 16.81 19.80 10.81
C ASP A 10 16.01 21.09 11.15
N SER A 11 14.77 20.92 11.54
CA SER A 11 13.94 22.02 11.97
C SER A 11 14.30 22.36 13.41
N LYS A 12 14.90 23.51 13.60
CA LYS A 12 15.04 24.12 14.93
C LYS A 12 13.69 24.63 15.47
N ASN A 13 12.63 24.50 14.69
CA ASN A 13 11.30 24.96 15.08
C ASN A 13 10.57 23.87 15.87
N THR A 14 10.66 23.95 17.19
CA THR A 14 9.94 23.08 18.15
C THR A 14 8.42 23.20 18.07
N ALA A 15 7.88 24.16 17.30
CA ALA A 15 6.45 24.36 17.11
C ALA A 15 5.90 23.63 15.87
N ALA A 16 6.75 23.01 15.03
CA ALA A 16 6.29 22.21 13.90
C ALA A 16 5.53 20.98 14.38
N ASP A 17 4.44 20.62 13.69
CA ASP A 17 3.57 19.52 14.11
C ASP A 17 4.25 18.15 14.06
N ASP A 18 5.24 18.01 13.19
CA ASP A 18 6.04 16.80 12.97
C ASP A 18 7.36 16.75 13.75
N TYR A 19 7.72 17.81 14.48
CA TYR A 19 9.00 17.92 15.19
C TYR A 19 9.28 16.75 16.14
N ASP A 20 8.27 16.35 16.90
CA ASP A 20 8.39 15.25 17.86
C ASP A 20 8.45 13.87 17.15
N LEU A 21 7.71 13.70 16.05
CA LEU A 21 7.74 12.48 15.24
C LEU A 21 9.10 12.28 14.61
N ASP A 22 9.73 13.34 14.09
CA ASP A 22 11.09 13.32 13.53
C ASP A 22 12.13 12.78 14.51
N ARG A 23 11.87 12.96 15.82
CA ARG A 23 12.76 12.55 16.91
C ARG A 23 12.31 11.25 17.58
N TYR A 24 11.36 10.56 16.98
CA TYR A 24 10.76 9.35 17.57
C TYR A 24 10.18 9.57 18.98
N ASN A 25 9.79 10.80 19.29
CA ASN A 25 9.14 11.15 20.55
C ASN A 25 7.63 10.98 20.44
N TYR A 26 7.15 9.76 20.66
CA TYR A 26 5.73 9.39 20.52
C TYR A 26 4.88 9.72 21.78
N LYS A 27 5.46 10.37 22.80
CA LYS A 27 4.77 10.62 24.07
C LYS A 27 4.16 12.01 24.18
N THR A 28 4.39 12.88 23.22
CA THR A 28 3.80 14.22 23.23
C THR A 28 2.36 14.18 22.73
N THR A 29 1.55 15.13 23.15
CA THR A 29 0.15 15.25 22.71
C THR A 29 0.05 15.30 21.18
N LYS A 30 0.90 16.08 20.52
CA LYS A 30 0.92 16.20 19.05
C LYS A 30 1.21 14.86 18.35
N SER A 31 2.23 14.14 18.79
CA SER A 31 2.57 12.83 18.23
C SER A 31 1.44 11.82 18.44
N THR A 32 0.86 11.82 19.64
CA THR A 32 -0.27 10.94 19.97
C THR A 32 -1.48 11.23 19.07
N GLU A 33 -1.85 12.50 18.91
CA GLU A 33 -2.96 12.89 18.01
C GLU A 33 -2.76 12.44 16.56
N VAL A 34 -1.54 12.51 16.03
CA VAL A 34 -1.24 12.04 14.67
C VAL A 34 -1.41 10.52 14.56
N ILE A 35 -0.86 9.79 15.55
CA ILE A 35 -0.94 8.33 15.60
C ILE A 35 -2.41 7.89 15.75
N GLU A 36 -3.16 8.52 16.64
CA GLU A 36 -4.59 8.24 16.85
C GLU A 36 -5.42 8.47 15.57
N LYS A 37 -5.16 9.57 14.85
CA LYS A 37 -5.83 9.84 13.56
C LYS A 37 -5.55 8.76 12.52
N VAL A 38 -4.32 8.28 12.40
CA VAL A 38 -3.99 7.18 11.48
C VAL A 38 -4.76 5.92 11.87
N TRP A 39 -4.76 5.58 13.14
CA TRP A 39 -5.49 4.43 13.68
C TRP A 39 -7.00 4.54 13.43
N GLU A 40 -7.61 5.64 13.85
CA GLU A 40 -9.03 5.91 13.68
C GLU A 40 -9.47 5.82 12.22
N LYS A 41 -8.75 6.46 11.30
CA LYS A 41 -9.08 6.44 9.87
C LYS A 41 -8.94 5.04 9.27
N SER A 42 -7.90 4.32 9.64
CA SER A 42 -7.71 2.94 9.17
C SER A 42 -8.84 2.03 9.62
N TYR A 43 -9.21 2.05 10.89
CA TYR A 43 -10.33 1.24 11.39
C TYR A 43 -11.70 1.71 10.90
N SER A 44 -11.88 2.99 10.60
CA SER A 44 -13.08 3.48 9.93
C SER A 44 -13.25 2.87 8.53
N VAL A 45 -12.15 2.79 7.76
CA VAL A 45 -12.19 2.12 6.45
C VAL A 45 -12.47 0.62 6.61
N ILE A 46 -11.81 -0.06 7.56
CA ILE A 46 -12.04 -1.47 7.82
C ILE A 46 -13.50 -1.75 8.21
N ALA A 47 -14.10 -0.91 9.04
CA ALA A 47 -15.50 -1.05 9.42
C ALA A 47 -16.44 -0.94 8.20
N ASN A 48 -16.22 0.05 7.33
CA ASN A 48 -16.99 0.20 6.10
C ASN A 48 -16.80 -1.00 5.15
N VAL A 49 -15.60 -1.54 5.05
CA VAL A 49 -15.33 -2.75 4.25
C VAL A 49 -16.04 -3.96 4.82
N ASN A 50 -16.02 -4.16 6.14
CA ASN A 50 -16.72 -5.27 6.77
C ASN A 50 -18.24 -5.17 6.62
N ASP A 51 -18.80 -3.97 6.75
CA ASP A 51 -20.22 -3.72 6.50
C ASP A 51 -20.60 -4.05 5.04
N ALA A 52 -19.78 -3.60 4.08
CA ALA A 52 -19.98 -3.91 2.67
C ALA A 52 -19.87 -5.42 2.39
N LEU A 53 -18.91 -6.13 3.00
CA LEU A 53 -18.78 -7.59 2.88
C LEU A 53 -20.01 -8.34 3.42
N ASP A 54 -20.51 -7.92 4.56
CA ASP A 54 -21.73 -8.53 5.13
C ASP A 54 -22.95 -8.28 4.23
N HIS A 55 -23.11 -7.08 3.70
CA HIS A 55 -24.19 -6.74 2.78
C HIS A 55 -24.12 -7.49 1.46
N ILE A 56 -22.95 -7.59 0.85
CA ILE A 56 -22.80 -8.28 -0.44
C ILE A 56 -23.04 -9.79 -0.30
N ASP A 57 -22.63 -10.39 0.82
CA ASP A 57 -22.84 -11.81 1.08
C ASP A 57 -24.33 -12.15 1.31
N ARG A 58 -25.07 -11.27 2.00
CA ARG A 58 -26.51 -11.42 2.19
C ARG A 58 -27.32 -11.28 0.90
N ARG A 59 -26.82 -10.50 -0.04
CA ARG A 59 -27.51 -10.18 -1.32
C ARG A 59 -26.84 -10.86 -2.52
N LYS A 60 -26.11 -11.91 -2.29
CA LYS A 60 -25.36 -12.64 -3.31
C LYS A 60 -26.23 -13.06 -4.49
N ASP A 61 -27.45 -13.50 -4.23
CA ASP A 61 -28.38 -14.00 -5.25
C ASP A 61 -29.04 -12.88 -6.07
N GLU A 62 -28.90 -11.61 -5.63
CA GLU A 62 -29.41 -10.43 -6.32
C GLU A 62 -28.35 -9.82 -7.27
N LEU A 63 -27.08 -10.22 -7.13
CA LEU A 63 -25.97 -9.68 -7.90
C LEU A 63 -25.61 -10.61 -9.05
N ASP A 64 -25.17 -10.01 -10.15
CA ASP A 64 -24.45 -10.76 -11.17
C ASP A 64 -23.21 -11.44 -10.57
N SER A 65 -22.94 -12.67 -11.01
CA SER A 65 -21.88 -13.50 -10.44
C SER A 65 -20.49 -12.90 -10.63
N VAL A 66 -20.26 -12.17 -11.74
CA VAL A 66 -18.99 -11.49 -12.04
C VAL A 66 -18.81 -10.31 -11.06
N ASN A 67 -19.86 -9.48 -10.94
CA ASN A 67 -19.87 -8.34 -10.01
C ASN A 67 -19.64 -8.79 -8.57
N TYR A 68 -20.37 -9.81 -8.11
CA TYR A 68 -20.19 -10.36 -6.77
C TYR A 68 -18.73 -10.76 -6.50
N ARG A 69 -18.14 -11.52 -7.42
CA ARG A 69 -16.76 -12.00 -7.26
C ARG A 69 -15.75 -10.86 -7.24
N ILE A 70 -15.86 -9.91 -8.17
CA ILE A 70 -14.92 -8.80 -8.28
C ILE A 70 -15.03 -7.89 -7.06
N ILE A 71 -16.23 -7.45 -6.69
CA ILE A 71 -16.43 -6.56 -5.54
C ILE A 71 -15.98 -7.23 -4.24
N LYS A 72 -16.37 -8.49 -4.02
CA LYS A 72 -15.94 -9.22 -2.82
C LYS A 72 -14.44 -9.41 -2.75
N GLY A 73 -13.81 -9.76 -3.87
CA GLY A 73 -12.36 -9.89 -3.96
C GLY A 73 -11.62 -8.58 -3.63
N GLU A 74 -12.08 -7.47 -4.18
CA GLU A 74 -11.52 -6.15 -3.87
C GLU A 74 -11.71 -5.76 -2.39
N LEU A 75 -12.90 -5.98 -1.83
CA LEU A 75 -13.17 -5.68 -0.42
C LEU A 75 -12.27 -6.47 0.53
N LEU A 76 -12.09 -7.78 0.29
CA LEU A 76 -11.15 -8.61 1.06
C LEU A 76 -9.72 -8.10 0.95
N ALA A 77 -9.32 -7.71 -0.26
CA ALA A 77 -8.00 -7.15 -0.50
C ALA A 77 -7.79 -5.80 0.21
N VAL A 78 -8.78 -4.90 0.20
CA VAL A 78 -8.73 -3.61 0.94
C VAL A 78 -8.62 -3.88 2.43
N ARG A 79 -9.39 -4.82 2.97
CA ARG A 79 -9.30 -5.19 4.39
C ARG A 79 -7.89 -5.64 4.77
N ALA A 80 -7.31 -6.53 4.00
CA ALA A 80 -5.95 -7.00 4.22
C ALA A 80 -4.91 -5.89 4.04
N TYR A 81 -5.07 -5.03 3.03
CA TYR A 81 -4.16 -3.92 2.74
C TYR A 81 -4.07 -2.94 3.91
N ILE A 82 -5.21 -2.49 4.43
CA ILE A 82 -5.23 -1.53 5.55
C ILE A 82 -4.68 -2.14 6.84
N HIS A 83 -5.03 -3.40 7.15
CA HIS A 83 -4.44 -4.09 8.30
C HIS A 83 -2.93 -4.30 8.15
N PHE A 84 -2.45 -4.55 6.92
CA PHE A 84 -1.02 -4.68 6.66
C PHE A 84 -0.29 -3.36 6.87
N ASP A 85 -0.86 -2.24 6.45
CA ASP A 85 -0.29 -0.92 6.73
C ASP A 85 -0.23 -0.63 8.23
N LEU A 86 -1.25 -1.01 9.01
CA LEU A 86 -1.20 -0.90 10.47
C LEU A 86 -0.07 -1.75 11.07
N ILE A 87 0.14 -2.99 10.61
CA ILE A 87 1.24 -3.84 11.08
C ILE A 87 2.59 -3.23 10.70
N ARG A 88 2.72 -2.66 9.50
CA ARG A 88 3.98 -2.02 9.07
C ARG A 88 4.32 -0.80 9.91
N LEU A 89 3.33 -0.04 10.33
CA LEU A 89 3.51 1.16 11.15
C LEU A 89 3.74 0.85 12.62
N PHE A 90 3.00 -0.11 13.18
CA PHE A 90 2.92 -0.35 14.62
C PHE A 90 3.43 -1.73 15.06
N GLY A 91 3.83 -2.57 14.14
CA GLY A 91 4.25 -3.93 14.38
C GLY A 91 5.74 -4.18 14.12
N CYS A 92 6.07 -5.45 14.01
CA CYS A 92 7.41 -5.96 13.71
C CYS A 92 7.36 -6.89 12.50
N SER A 93 8.45 -6.95 11.75
CA SER A 93 8.65 -7.90 10.63
C SER A 93 9.34 -9.17 11.10
N ASP A 94 9.42 -10.14 10.18
CA ASP A 94 10.18 -11.38 10.33
C ASP A 94 9.71 -12.23 11.51
N LEU A 95 8.42 -12.60 11.47
CA LEU A 95 7.84 -13.48 12.50
C LEU A 95 8.60 -14.81 12.60
N ALA A 96 8.99 -15.40 11.47
CA ALA A 96 9.68 -16.68 11.45
C ALA A 96 11.11 -16.63 12.07
N GLY A 97 11.78 -15.47 11.95
CA GLY A 97 13.07 -15.23 12.58
C GLY A 97 12.98 -14.76 14.06
N ARG A 98 11.77 -14.44 14.51
CA ARG A 98 11.49 -13.82 15.81
C ARG A 98 10.48 -14.62 16.62
N THR A 99 10.94 -15.74 17.21
CA THR A 99 10.10 -16.63 18.02
C THR A 99 9.43 -15.96 19.22
N ASP A 100 9.97 -14.82 19.68
CA ASP A 100 9.39 -13.98 20.73
C ASP A 100 8.09 -13.29 20.29
N LEU A 101 7.85 -13.16 18.97
CA LEU A 101 6.66 -12.50 18.41
C LEU A 101 5.48 -13.45 18.21
N GLU A 102 5.69 -14.76 18.14
CA GLU A 102 4.64 -15.72 17.77
C GLU A 102 3.38 -15.58 18.65
N SER A 103 3.56 -15.48 19.95
CA SER A 103 2.48 -15.31 20.93
C SER A 103 2.18 -13.84 21.30
N ARG A 104 2.98 -12.91 20.79
CA ARG A 104 2.82 -11.49 21.11
C ARG A 104 1.60 -10.91 20.40
N HIS A 105 0.80 -10.14 21.13
CA HIS A 105 -0.36 -9.45 20.55
C HIS A 105 0.08 -8.29 19.64
N THR A 106 -0.69 -8.11 18.57
CA THR A 106 -0.54 -7.04 17.60
C THR A 106 -1.88 -6.35 17.35
N VAL A 107 -2.05 -5.71 16.21
CA VAL A 107 -3.29 -5.01 15.83
C VAL A 107 -4.48 -5.99 15.76
N PRO A 108 -5.69 -5.58 16.20
CA PRO A 108 -6.89 -6.38 16.00
C PRO A 108 -7.17 -6.57 14.51
N TYR A 109 -7.37 -7.81 14.05
CA TYR A 109 -7.82 -8.09 12.69
C TYR A 109 -9.34 -8.25 12.68
N LEU A 110 -10.04 -7.18 12.27
CA LEU A 110 -11.49 -7.11 12.32
C LEU A 110 -12.12 -7.69 11.05
N THR A 111 -13.06 -8.62 11.22
CA THR A 111 -13.81 -9.26 10.12
C THR A 111 -15.32 -9.00 10.17
N SER A 112 -15.77 -8.29 11.20
CA SER A 112 -17.18 -7.91 11.41
C SER A 112 -17.25 -6.50 11.99
N VAL A 113 -18.43 -5.92 11.92
CA VAL A 113 -18.76 -4.67 12.62
C VAL A 113 -19.51 -5.04 13.88
N ASP A 114 -18.85 -4.92 15.02
CA ASP A 114 -19.43 -5.21 16.33
C ASP A 114 -19.38 -3.98 17.23
N LYS A 115 -20.28 -3.94 18.24
CA LYS A 115 -20.29 -2.87 19.24
C LYS A 115 -19.23 -3.08 20.32
N ASP A 116 -18.81 -4.30 20.50
CA ASP A 116 -17.83 -4.67 21.51
C ASP A 116 -16.40 -4.50 21.00
N ALA A 117 -15.50 -4.16 21.91
CA ALA A 117 -14.10 -4.04 21.58
C ALA A 117 -13.52 -5.40 21.15
N ALA A 118 -13.00 -5.46 19.94
CA ALA A 118 -12.39 -6.68 19.44
C ALA A 118 -11.05 -6.96 20.15
N PRO A 119 -10.78 -8.21 20.51
CA PRO A 119 -9.52 -8.57 21.13
C PRO A 119 -8.36 -8.41 20.14
N GLN A 120 -7.22 -7.99 20.64
CA GLN A 120 -5.96 -8.07 19.91
C GLN A 120 -5.62 -9.54 19.66
N LEU A 121 -5.22 -9.84 18.44
CA LEU A 121 -4.77 -11.17 18.06
C LEU A 121 -3.25 -11.29 18.18
N THR A 122 -2.74 -12.51 18.22
CA THR A 122 -1.31 -12.73 18.09
C THR A 122 -0.82 -12.37 16.68
N TYR A 123 0.47 -12.11 16.53
CA TYR A 123 1.08 -11.86 15.22
C TYR A 123 0.80 -12.99 14.24
N ALA A 124 1.01 -14.24 14.67
CA ALA A 124 0.78 -15.41 13.84
C ALA A 124 -0.68 -15.47 13.34
N GLU A 125 -1.65 -15.29 14.24
CA GLU A 125 -3.07 -15.33 13.86
C GLU A 125 -3.46 -14.15 12.95
N THR A 126 -2.94 -12.96 13.21
CA THR A 126 -3.24 -11.78 12.38
C THR A 126 -2.72 -11.96 10.96
N LEU A 127 -1.47 -12.40 10.79
CA LEU A 127 -0.88 -12.64 9.47
C LEU A 127 -1.56 -13.79 8.75
N ARG A 128 -1.91 -14.87 9.46
CA ARG A 128 -2.67 -16.00 8.91
C ARG A 128 -4.02 -15.56 8.33
N ARG A 129 -4.78 -14.73 9.05
CA ARG A 129 -6.05 -14.19 8.56
C ARG A 129 -5.88 -13.29 7.35
N MET A 130 -4.85 -12.46 7.36
CA MET A 130 -4.52 -11.57 6.25
C MET A 130 -4.16 -12.35 4.98
N ILE A 131 -3.32 -13.38 5.10
CA ILE A 131 -2.97 -14.27 3.99
C ILE A 131 -4.21 -15.02 3.48
N ALA A 132 -5.09 -15.47 4.37
CA ALA A 132 -6.35 -16.10 3.98
C ALA A 132 -7.26 -15.17 3.18
N ASP A 133 -7.44 -13.91 3.62
CA ASP A 133 -8.21 -12.92 2.88
C ASP A 133 -7.62 -12.65 1.50
N LEU A 134 -6.29 -12.51 1.38
CA LEU A 134 -5.64 -12.26 0.11
C LEU A 134 -5.69 -13.48 -0.84
N THR A 135 -5.60 -14.67 -0.28
CA THR A 135 -5.73 -15.92 -1.06
C THR A 135 -7.14 -16.04 -1.63
N GLU A 136 -8.17 -15.79 -0.81
CA GLU A 136 -9.55 -15.80 -1.26
C GLU A 136 -9.84 -14.66 -2.25
N ALA A 137 -9.29 -13.46 -2.00
CA ALA A 137 -9.39 -12.33 -2.93
C ALA A 137 -8.79 -12.69 -4.31
N ALA A 138 -7.60 -13.28 -4.35
CA ALA A 138 -6.98 -13.72 -5.59
C ALA A 138 -7.83 -14.78 -6.31
N ARG A 139 -8.42 -15.73 -5.60
CA ARG A 139 -9.33 -16.74 -6.15
C ARG A 139 -10.59 -16.12 -6.75
N LEU A 140 -11.18 -15.15 -6.08
CA LEU A 140 -12.36 -14.43 -6.57
C LEU A 140 -12.03 -13.57 -7.78
N LEU A 141 -10.92 -12.85 -7.76
CA LEU A 141 -10.44 -11.98 -8.82
C LEU A 141 -9.81 -12.73 -10.01
N GLU A 142 -9.80 -14.05 -10.01
CA GLU A 142 -9.32 -14.80 -11.16
C GLU A 142 -10.08 -14.46 -12.45
N ILE A 143 -11.32 -13.98 -12.34
CA ILE A 143 -12.15 -13.49 -13.43
C ILE A 143 -11.92 -12.00 -13.77
N ASP A 144 -10.97 -11.34 -13.13
CA ASP A 144 -10.72 -9.91 -13.34
C ASP A 144 -10.46 -9.59 -14.82
N PRO A 145 -11.18 -8.60 -15.40
CA PRO A 145 -10.99 -8.19 -16.80
C PRO A 145 -9.55 -7.83 -17.17
N ILE A 146 -8.76 -7.33 -16.21
CA ILE A 146 -7.36 -6.96 -16.43
C ILE A 146 -6.51 -8.13 -16.92
N ARG A 147 -6.90 -9.38 -16.62
CA ARG A 147 -6.15 -10.56 -17.04
C ARG A 147 -6.35 -10.90 -18.52
N ALA A 148 -7.36 -10.32 -19.18
CA ALA A 148 -7.75 -10.64 -20.55
C ALA A 148 -7.91 -12.16 -20.82
N LYS A 149 -8.14 -12.97 -19.78
CA LYS A 149 -8.23 -14.43 -19.83
C LYS A 149 -9.59 -14.90 -20.30
N TYR A 150 -10.61 -14.10 -20.10
CA TYR A 150 -12.00 -14.40 -20.42
C TYR A 150 -12.52 -13.52 -21.54
N PRO A 151 -13.48 -14.00 -22.36
CA PRO A 151 -14.08 -13.20 -23.40
C PRO A 151 -14.75 -11.94 -22.86
N GLU A 152 -14.66 -10.84 -23.58
CA GLU A 152 -15.28 -9.56 -23.20
C GLU A 152 -16.80 -9.69 -22.97
N SER A 153 -17.46 -10.62 -23.68
CA SER A 153 -18.89 -10.88 -23.53
C SER A 153 -19.33 -11.23 -22.10
N ILE A 154 -18.43 -11.80 -21.28
CA ILE A 154 -18.72 -12.10 -19.86
C ILE A 154 -18.99 -10.83 -19.07
N TYR A 155 -18.38 -9.71 -19.45
CA TYR A 155 -18.44 -8.46 -18.74
C TYR A 155 -19.45 -7.47 -19.31
N THR A 156 -19.98 -7.72 -20.50
CA THR A 156 -20.84 -6.73 -21.23
C THR A 156 -22.06 -6.33 -20.42
N GLU A 157 -22.73 -7.30 -19.81
CA GLU A 157 -23.92 -7.03 -18.97
C GLU A 157 -23.55 -6.51 -17.57
N ALA A 158 -22.38 -6.86 -17.07
CA ALA A 158 -21.91 -6.48 -15.75
C ALA A 158 -21.27 -5.08 -15.69
N ASN A 159 -20.83 -4.54 -16.84
CA ASN A 159 -20.12 -3.25 -16.95
C ASN A 159 -21.03 -2.09 -17.40
N VAL A 160 -22.27 -2.05 -16.96
CA VAL A 160 -23.27 -1.06 -17.38
C VAL A 160 -22.80 0.38 -17.18
N ASP A 161 -22.14 0.65 -16.07
CA ASP A 161 -21.69 1.99 -15.66
C ASP A 161 -20.17 2.18 -15.77
N LYS A 162 -19.52 1.41 -16.62
CA LYS A 162 -18.05 1.43 -16.78
C LYS A 162 -17.30 1.13 -15.48
N PHE A 163 -17.90 0.31 -14.62
CA PHE A 163 -17.33 -0.09 -13.33
C PHE A 163 -15.96 -0.78 -13.45
N TYR A 164 -15.71 -1.45 -14.58
CA TYR A 164 -14.45 -2.11 -14.85
C TYR A 164 -13.44 -1.25 -15.62
N ASP A 165 -13.77 0.01 -15.90
CA ASP A 165 -12.78 0.92 -16.47
C ASP A 165 -11.69 1.23 -15.45
N TYR A 166 -10.46 1.47 -15.93
CA TYR A 166 -9.33 1.84 -15.08
C TYR A 166 -8.99 0.81 -13.98
N ARG A 167 -9.04 -0.48 -14.30
CA ARG A 167 -8.71 -1.56 -13.35
C ARG A 167 -7.38 -1.38 -12.60
N TYR A 168 -6.41 -0.68 -13.16
CA TYR A 168 -5.15 -0.35 -12.51
C TYR A 168 -5.29 0.63 -11.31
N MET A 169 -6.44 1.30 -11.17
CA MET A 169 -6.78 2.14 -10.02
C MET A 169 -7.57 1.37 -8.94
N HIS A 170 -7.81 0.09 -9.17
CA HIS A 170 -8.48 -0.82 -8.24
C HIS A 170 -7.49 -1.85 -7.70
N LEU A 171 -7.82 -2.49 -6.58
CA LEU A 171 -7.07 -3.66 -6.11
C LEU A 171 -7.39 -4.86 -7.01
N ASN A 172 -6.89 -4.80 -8.23
CA ASN A 172 -7.04 -5.81 -9.26
C ASN A 172 -6.30 -7.11 -8.89
N TYR A 173 -6.46 -8.15 -9.73
CA TYR A 173 -5.83 -9.46 -9.50
C TYR A 173 -4.32 -9.36 -9.23
N PHE A 174 -3.59 -8.63 -10.05
CA PHE A 174 -2.12 -8.51 -9.91
C PHE A 174 -1.72 -7.70 -8.69
N ALA A 175 -2.49 -6.67 -8.33
CA ALA A 175 -2.29 -5.92 -7.10
C ALA A 175 -2.46 -6.81 -5.86
N VAL A 176 -3.46 -7.69 -5.88
CA VAL A 176 -3.68 -8.67 -4.80
C VAL A 176 -2.54 -9.68 -4.73
N LYS A 177 -2.06 -10.19 -5.86
CA LYS A 177 -0.90 -11.10 -5.89
C LYS A 177 0.38 -10.43 -5.37
N ALA A 178 0.63 -9.19 -5.78
CA ALA A 178 1.76 -8.42 -5.28
C ALA A 178 1.66 -8.15 -3.77
N LEU A 179 0.45 -7.84 -3.28
CA LEU A 179 0.22 -7.65 -1.85
C LEU A 179 0.38 -8.97 -1.07
N LEU A 180 -0.13 -10.08 -1.60
CA LEU A 180 0.05 -11.41 -1.01
C LEU A 180 1.54 -11.75 -0.88
N ALA A 181 2.33 -11.52 -1.94
CA ALA A 181 3.77 -11.73 -1.91
C ALA A 181 4.44 -10.90 -0.79
N ARG A 182 4.05 -9.63 -0.64
CA ARG A 182 4.60 -8.75 0.41
C ARG A 182 4.24 -9.22 1.81
N VAL A 183 3.00 -9.64 2.05
CA VAL A 183 2.55 -10.13 3.36
C VAL A 183 3.24 -11.45 3.71
N CYS A 184 3.34 -12.38 2.76
CA CYS A 184 4.05 -13.64 2.93
C CYS A 184 5.54 -13.44 3.24
N MET A 185 6.19 -12.49 2.56
CA MET A 185 7.59 -12.12 2.87
C MET A 185 7.73 -11.48 4.25
N TRP A 186 6.70 -10.75 4.70
CA TRP A 186 6.70 -10.14 6.03
C TRP A 186 6.55 -11.18 7.14
N GLU A 187 5.77 -12.21 6.92
CA GLU A 187 5.62 -13.35 7.83
C GLU A 187 6.91 -14.17 7.92
N GLY A 188 7.56 -14.46 6.80
CA GLY A 188 8.95 -14.90 6.70
C GLY A 188 9.18 -16.41 6.83
N SER A 189 8.16 -17.27 6.98
CA SER A 189 8.34 -18.73 6.94
C SER A 189 8.71 -19.19 5.53
N ASP A 190 9.37 -20.34 5.43
CA ASP A 190 9.79 -20.89 4.14
C ASP A 190 8.60 -21.25 3.24
N GLU A 191 7.48 -21.70 3.82
CA GLU A 191 6.24 -21.95 3.10
C GLU A 191 5.67 -20.64 2.50
N ASN A 192 5.62 -19.57 3.30
CA ASN A 192 5.13 -18.29 2.84
C ASN A 192 6.11 -17.58 1.90
N LYS A 193 7.42 -17.77 2.05
CA LYS A 193 8.40 -17.30 1.05
C LYS A 193 8.20 -17.99 -0.31
N HIS A 194 7.88 -19.29 -0.31
CA HIS A 194 7.55 -19.99 -1.54
C HIS A 194 6.24 -19.46 -2.16
N THR A 195 5.22 -19.25 -1.36
CA THR A 195 3.96 -18.62 -1.80
C THR A 195 4.20 -17.23 -2.37
N ALA A 196 5.06 -16.43 -1.72
CA ALA A 196 5.45 -15.11 -2.20
C ALA A 196 6.15 -15.17 -3.56
N LEU A 197 7.07 -16.12 -3.74
CA LEU A 197 7.75 -16.34 -5.02
C LEU A 197 6.77 -16.65 -6.15
N LEU A 198 5.85 -17.60 -5.92
CA LEU A 198 4.86 -17.96 -6.93
C LEU A 198 3.93 -16.79 -7.28
N ALA A 199 3.47 -16.06 -6.26
CA ALA A 199 2.63 -14.88 -6.48
C ALA A 199 3.36 -13.76 -7.24
N ALA A 200 4.65 -13.54 -6.95
CA ALA A 200 5.47 -12.56 -7.65
C ALA A 200 5.71 -12.96 -9.11
N LEU A 201 6.00 -14.25 -9.39
CA LEU A 201 6.19 -14.75 -10.74
C LEU A 201 4.93 -14.58 -11.59
N GLU A 202 3.75 -14.83 -11.04
CA GLU A 202 2.50 -14.58 -11.78
C GLU A 202 2.34 -13.10 -12.18
N VAL A 203 2.83 -12.17 -11.38
CA VAL A 203 2.79 -10.73 -11.72
C VAL A 203 3.84 -10.38 -12.78
N ILE A 204 5.05 -10.96 -12.68
CA ILE A 204 6.17 -10.62 -13.56
C ILE A 204 5.96 -11.23 -14.95
N ASP A 205 5.47 -12.46 -15.02
CA ASP A 205 5.40 -13.23 -16.26
C ASP A 205 4.12 -12.94 -17.07
N ASP A 206 3.09 -12.35 -16.47
CA ASP A 206 1.84 -12.04 -17.18
C ASP A 206 1.93 -10.64 -17.83
N PRO A 207 1.84 -10.56 -19.18
CA PRO A 207 1.92 -9.29 -19.89
C PRO A 207 0.77 -8.33 -19.58
N ALA A 208 -0.33 -8.80 -18.98
CA ALA A 208 -1.47 -7.99 -18.57
C ALA A 208 -1.30 -7.41 -17.15
N SER A 209 -0.21 -7.70 -16.45
CA SER A 209 0.02 -7.28 -15.05
C SER A 209 0.14 -5.78 -14.85
N VAL A 210 0.36 -5.03 -15.90
CA VAL A 210 0.43 -3.57 -15.86
C VAL A 210 -0.76 -2.99 -16.59
N GLY A 211 -1.43 -2.06 -15.96
CA GLY A 211 -2.71 -1.48 -16.42
C GLY A 211 -2.66 -0.69 -17.71
N ILE A 212 -1.51 -0.66 -18.38
CA ILE A 212 -1.33 -0.11 -19.72
C ILE A 212 -0.89 -1.25 -20.61
N ALA A 213 -1.59 -1.46 -21.72
CA ALA A 213 -1.31 -2.51 -22.68
C ALA A 213 0.18 -2.58 -23.04
N GLY A 214 0.84 -3.68 -22.70
CA GLY A 214 2.24 -3.88 -23.04
C GLY A 214 3.11 -4.60 -21.99
N GLY A 215 2.56 -4.94 -20.84
CA GLY A 215 3.29 -5.64 -19.77
C GLY A 215 4.18 -4.74 -18.92
N LEU A 216 4.76 -5.30 -17.86
CA LEU A 216 5.67 -4.60 -16.95
C LEU A 216 6.97 -4.27 -17.72
N THR A 217 7.12 -3.01 -18.06
CA THR A 217 8.32 -2.52 -18.74
C THR A 217 9.03 -1.55 -17.82
N LEU A 218 10.10 -2.00 -17.16
CA LEU A 218 10.97 -1.12 -16.41
C LEU A 218 11.70 -0.20 -17.40
N ARG A 219 11.63 1.10 -17.16
CA ARG A 219 12.40 2.06 -17.96
C ARG A 219 13.88 1.90 -17.65
N THR A 220 14.69 1.86 -18.70
CA THR A 220 16.15 1.92 -18.56
C THR A 220 16.59 3.35 -18.21
N PHE A 221 17.67 3.50 -17.47
CA PHE A 221 18.22 4.81 -17.08
C PHE A 221 18.55 5.71 -18.28
N THR A 222 18.86 5.13 -19.45
CA THR A 222 19.07 5.87 -20.70
C THR A 222 17.82 6.55 -21.21
N ASP A 223 16.65 6.02 -20.90
CA ASP A 223 15.36 6.59 -21.28
C ASP A 223 14.88 7.63 -20.28
N SER A 224 15.25 7.49 -19.01
CA SER A 224 14.89 8.46 -17.96
C SER A 224 15.60 9.81 -18.12
N ALA A 225 16.82 9.84 -18.67
CA ALA A 225 17.51 11.08 -19.02
C ALA A 225 16.80 11.86 -20.16
N LYS A 226 15.91 11.20 -20.89
CA LYS A 226 15.05 11.77 -21.93
C LYS A 226 13.58 11.65 -21.57
N ALA A 227 13.26 11.49 -20.28
CA ALA A 227 11.87 11.33 -19.84
C ALA A 227 11.03 12.46 -20.40
N PRO A 228 9.98 12.16 -21.15
CA PRO A 228 9.09 13.19 -21.64
C PRO A 228 8.52 13.91 -20.42
N THR A 229 8.48 15.22 -20.47
CA THR A 229 7.89 16.10 -19.45
C THR A 229 6.41 15.78 -19.17
N THR A 230 5.83 14.84 -19.91
CA THR A 230 4.39 14.50 -19.87
C THR A 230 4.05 13.21 -19.10
N GLU A 231 5.02 12.34 -18.77
CA GLU A 231 4.75 11.06 -18.09
C GLU A 231 5.65 10.82 -16.88
N MET A 232 5.71 11.80 -16.01
CA MET A 232 6.57 11.73 -14.82
C MET A 232 6.14 10.68 -13.79
N CYS A 233 4.94 10.09 -13.93
CA CYS A 233 4.41 9.09 -12.99
C CYS A 233 4.75 7.64 -13.39
N PHE A 234 5.43 7.40 -14.52
CA PHE A 234 5.79 6.05 -15.00
C PHE A 234 4.63 5.03 -14.94
N PRO A 235 3.49 5.31 -15.58
CA PRO A 235 2.28 4.48 -15.44
C PRO A 235 2.49 3.04 -15.92
N SER A 236 3.47 2.80 -16.81
CA SER A 236 3.85 1.46 -17.28
C SER A 236 4.56 0.59 -16.23
N GLU A 237 4.93 1.18 -15.10
CA GLU A 237 5.58 0.49 -13.97
C GLU A 237 4.62 0.28 -12.78
N HIS A 238 3.37 0.74 -12.88
CA HIS A 238 2.40 0.63 -11.80
C HIS A 238 1.49 -0.58 -11.97
N ILE A 239 1.51 -1.47 -10.99
CA ILE A 239 0.54 -2.56 -10.87
C ILE A 239 -0.78 -2.03 -10.30
N PHE A 240 -0.68 -1.06 -9.38
CA PHE A 240 -1.80 -0.44 -8.70
C PHE A 240 -1.43 1.01 -8.34
N ALA A 241 -2.37 1.92 -8.55
CA ALA A 241 -2.22 3.32 -8.20
C ALA A 241 -3.50 3.87 -7.58
N LEU A 242 -3.37 4.72 -6.57
CA LEU A 242 -4.49 5.44 -5.99
C LEU A 242 -4.67 6.79 -6.67
N GLY A 243 -5.85 7.02 -7.23
CA GLY A 243 -6.25 8.34 -7.72
C GLY A 243 -6.62 9.25 -6.54
N VAL A 244 -5.78 10.21 -6.21
CA VAL A 244 -6.03 11.15 -5.13
C VAL A 244 -6.39 12.52 -5.71
N THR A 245 -7.62 12.94 -5.48
CA THR A 245 -8.06 14.30 -5.87
C THR A 245 -7.25 15.36 -5.12
N ASP A 246 -6.79 16.37 -5.84
CA ASP A 246 -5.98 17.47 -5.30
C ASP A 246 -4.67 17.03 -4.63
N MET A 247 -4.08 15.93 -5.10
CA MET A 247 -2.82 15.41 -4.56
C MET A 247 -1.73 16.48 -4.49
N ALA A 248 -1.59 17.27 -5.56
CA ALA A 248 -0.61 18.35 -5.59
C ALA A 248 -0.79 19.33 -4.43
N LYS A 249 -2.02 19.71 -4.09
CA LYS A 249 -2.29 20.59 -2.93
C LYS A 249 -1.98 19.91 -1.60
N LYS A 250 -2.30 18.61 -1.48
CA LYS A 250 -2.11 17.86 -0.24
C LYS A 250 -0.64 17.62 0.09
N ILE A 251 0.19 17.42 -0.92
CA ILE A 251 1.62 17.14 -0.74
C ILE A 251 2.51 18.37 -0.96
N ALA A 252 2.00 19.42 -1.63
CA ALA A 252 2.77 20.61 -1.95
C ALA A 252 3.40 21.25 -0.70
N SER A 253 2.65 21.27 0.41
CA SER A 253 3.14 21.82 1.69
C SER A 253 4.32 21.03 2.30
N ASN A 254 4.51 19.78 1.91
CA ASN A 254 5.51 18.90 2.50
C ASN A 254 6.65 18.54 1.54
N LEU A 255 6.38 18.47 0.24
CA LEU A 255 7.32 17.95 -0.76
C LEU A 255 7.69 18.96 -1.87
N ASN A 256 6.96 20.06 -2.01
CA ASN A 256 7.23 21.01 -3.09
C ASN A 256 8.33 22.00 -2.71
N ARG A 257 9.32 22.14 -3.60
CA ARG A 257 10.45 23.07 -3.45
C ARG A 257 10.13 24.52 -3.82
N GLU A 258 8.91 24.82 -4.26
CA GLU A 258 8.50 26.17 -4.70
C GLU A 258 8.18 27.15 -3.56
N TYR A 259 8.38 26.75 -2.30
CA TYR A 259 8.17 27.63 -1.16
C TYR A 259 9.30 28.64 -0.97
N SER A 260 8.94 29.80 -0.41
CA SER A 260 9.92 30.80 0.00
C SER A 260 10.98 30.19 0.93
N GLU A 261 12.17 30.76 0.98
CA GLU A 261 13.25 30.27 1.85
C GLU A 261 12.83 30.17 3.32
N GLN A 262 11.91 31.04 3.77
CA GLN A 262 11.29 30.99 5.10
C GLN A 262 10.38 29.78 5.27
N ASP A 263 9.59 29.41 4.27
CA ASP A 263 8.71 28.23 4.32
C ASP A 263 9.51 26.93 4.22
N ARG A 264 10.59 26.91 3.44
CA ARG A 264 11.55 25.77 3.38
C ARG A 264 12.13 25.44 4.75
N GLN A 265 12.41 26.48 5.55
CA GLN A 265 12.99 26.31 6.88
C GLN A 265 12.06 25.57 7.85
N TYR A 266 10.75 25.52 7.57
CA TYR A 266 9.76 25.11 8.55
C TYR A 266 8.87 23.94 8.18
N ARG A 267 8.84 23.49 6.89
CA ARG A 267 7.83 22.54 6.43
C ARG A 267 8.28 21.49 5.40
N THR A 268 9.49 21.52 4.91
CA THR A 268 9.93 20.61 3.83
C THR A 268 10.66 19.41 4.41
N LEU A 269 10.19 18.22 4.05
CA LEU A 269 10.93 16.98 4.30
C LEU A 269 12.13 16.92 3.38
N CYS A 270 13.32 16.91 3.91
CA CYS A 270 14.54 16.81 3.13
C CYS A 270 15.57 15.87 3.79
N ILE A 271 16.37 15.24 2.96
CA ILE A 271 17.49 14.44 3.42
C ILE A 271 18.62 15.41 3.78
N LYS A 272 19.31 15.21 4.89
CA LYS A 272 20.54 15.96 5.21
C LYS A 272 21.57 15.77 4.10
N ASN A 273 22.25 16.85 3.70
CA ASN A 273 23.26 16.76 2.65
C ASN A 273 24.33 15.70 2.94
N SER A 274 24.78 15.57 4.20
CA SER A 274 25.76 14.54 4.57
C SER A 274 25.24 13.10 4.38
N VAL A 275 23.94 12.87 4.58
CA VAL A 275 23.30 11.57 4.38
C VAL A 275 23.01 11.33 2.91
N ALA A 276 22.60 12.37 2.18
CA ALA A 276 22.45 12.31 0.72
C ALA A 276 23.78 11.96 0.05
N ASP A 277 24.87 12.61 0.47
CA ASP A 277 26.22 12.33 -0.03
C ASP A 277 26.65 10.88 0.18
N ASP A 278 26.29 10.30 1.32
CA ASP A 278 26.62 8.90 1.63
C ASP A 278 25.68 7.90 0.93
N LEU A 279 24.37 8.20 0.85
CA LEU A 279 23.37 7.33 0.20
C LEU A 279 23.52 7.28 -1.33
N PHE A 280 23.86 8.39 -1.94
CA PHE A 280 23.98 8.51 -3.39
C PHE A 280 25.43 8.46 -3.86
N GLU A 281 26.40 8.15 -2.97
CA GLU A 281 27.82 8.03 -3.26
C GLU A 281 28.41 9.28 -3.99
N ILE A 282 27.87 10.47 -3.68
CA ILE A 282 28.20 11.71 -4.37
C ILE A 282 29.65 12.17 -4.09
N LYS A 283 30.24 11.69 -2.99
CA LYS A 283 31.63 11.99 -2.63
C LYS A 283 32.60 11.38 -3.64
N GLY A 284 32.91 12.10 -4.66
CA GLY A 284 33.97 11.76 -5.64
C GLY A 284 33.52 11.64 -7.10
N ALA A 285 32.26 11.72 -7.41
CA ALA A 285 31.77 11.46 -8.76
C ALA A 285 31.24 12.68 -9.50
N GLY A 286 31.52 13.91 -9.11
CA GLY A 286 31.20 15.12 -9.91
C GLY A 286 29.79 15.19 -10.51
N ILE A 287 28.81 14.54 -9.91
CA ILE A 287 27.42 14.57 -10.34
C ILE A 287 26.77 15.78 -9.68
N SER A 288 26.72 16.86 -10.42
CA SER A 288 26.20 18.16 -9.96
C SER A 288 24.69 18.34 -10.16
N ASP A 289 23.95 17.31 -10.61
CA ASP A 289 22.55 17.45 -10.96
C ASP A 289 21.72 16.27 -10.40
N CYS A 290 21.29 16.42 -9.15
CA CYS A 290 20.11 15.74 -8.62
C CYS A 290 19.07 16.79 -8.19
#